data_d7e2c1aa6eeae84434e8b0017f76a000
#
_entry.id   d7e2c1aa6eeae84434e8b0017f76a000
#
_cell.length_a   1.000
_cell.length_b   1.000
_cell.length_c   1.000
_cell.angle_alpha   90.00
_cell.angle_beta   90.00
_cell.angle_gamma   90.00
#
_symmetry.space_group_name_H-M   'P 1'
#
loop_
_entity.id
_entity.type
_entity.pdbx_description
1 polymer ?
#
loop_
_entity_poly.entity_id
_entity_poly.type
_entity_poly.pdbx_seq_one_letter_code
_entity_poly.pdbx_strand_id
1 'polypeptide(L)'
;MRDPFDGLAFRPADILLPQNCDYTKWSVVACDQYTSQPEYWQEVEELVGSAPSTLRLILPESCLDGPSVETDIMEVNNTMTRYLREERFCTLPASLIYVERRLDNLRLRRGLVGMVDLEQYDYEPGAEAQVRATEGTVMARIPPRVAVRKNAPLELPHVMLLADDPEKTVLEPLSARKDQMEKVYDFDLMERGGHIAGWRLDGESMALVAAALRKLADPAAFRARYGVEDKPVLLFAVGDGNHSLATAKECYERQKKLTPREQWDSLPARYALCELVNLHDASLEFEPIHRVVFGVEPERVVEELLSALPGAYRGEGDGHVLRFSHAGGKGAVTVPRPEAQLEVGTLQPFLDAYVKEHGGSIDYIHGADVVRDLAARPGNIAFLLPARGQEQLFPTVIRDGVLPRKTFSMGEAHDKRLYLEARTIR
;
A
#
# COMPACT_ATOMS: atom_id res chain seq x y z
N MET A 1 2.18 -34.15 -6.86
CA MET A 1 1.07 -33.24 -7.13
C MET A 1 1.66 -31.93 -7.61
N ARG A 2 1.07 -31.26 -8.61
CA ARG A 2 1.51 -29.91 -8.98
C ARG A 2 1.14 -28.94 -7.85
N ASP A 3 2.00 -27.96 -7.59
CA ASP A 3 1.73 -26.88 -6.64
C ASP A 3 0.43 -26.17 -7.05
N PRO A 4 -0.60 -26.09 -6.18
CA PRO A 4 -1.86 -25.41 -6.51
C PRO A 4 -1.69 -23.91 -6.78
N PHE A 5 -0.56 -23.29 -6.39
CA PHE A 5 -0.24 -21.88 -6.62
C PHE A 5 0.70 -21.66 -7.83
N ASP A 6 1.05 -22.71 -8.58
CA ASP A 6 1.92 -22.59 -9.76
C ASP A 6 1.31 -21.59 -10.79
N GLY A 7 2.13 -20.63 -11.23
CA GLY A 7 1.71 -19.55 -12.16
C GLY A 7 0.91 -18.41 -11.54
N LEU A 8 0.60 -18.45 -10.24
CA LEU A 8 -0.02 -17.33 -9.52
C LEU A 8 1.03 -16.42 -8.91
N ALA A 9 0.76 -15.12 -8.92
CA ALA A 9 1.63 -14.12 -8.33
C ALA A 9 1.71 -14.17 -6.79
N PHE A 10 0.72 -14.78 -6.14
CA PHE A 10 0.64 -14.91 -4.67
C PHE A 10 0.63 -16.38 -4.26
N ARG A 11 1.38 -16.73 -3.21
CA ARG A 11 1.58 -18.11 -2.78
C ARG A 11 1.93 -18.26 -1.30
N PRO A 12 1.87 -19.48 -0.73
CA PRO A 12 2.34 -19.78 0.63
C PRO A 12 3.81 -19.43 0.83
N ALA A 13 4.16 -19.03 2.07
CA ALA A 13 5.51 -18.68 2.50
C ALA A 13 5.92 -19.51 3.72
N ASP A 14 7.23 -19.60 3.96
CA ASP A 14 7.75 -19.99 5.27
C ASP A 14 7.65 -18.78 6.18
N ILE A 15 6.56 -18.73 6.97
CA ILE A 15 6.23 -17.61 7.83
C ILE A 15 6.85 -17.81 9.20
N LEU A 16 7.56 -16.77 9.67
CA LEU A 16 8.10 -16.70 11.02
C LEU A 16 7.12 -15.98 11.92
N LEU A 17 6.72 -16.61 13.02
CA LEU A 17 5.96 -15.96 14.10
C LEU A 17 6.83 -15.79 15.33
N PRO A 18 6.69 -14.67 16.07
CA PRO A 18 7.41 -14.49 17.32
C PRO A 18 6.98 -15.55 18.34
N GLN A 19 7.91 -15.95 19.19
CA GLN A 19 7.63 -16.86 20.30
C GLN A 19 8.25 -16.37 21.61
N ASN A 20 7.65 -16.77 22.73
CA ASN A 20 8.11 -16.42 24.08
C ASN A 20 8.18 -14.90 24.32
N CYS A 21 7.19 -14.15 23.80
CA CYS A 21 7.09 -12.71 23.96
C CYS A 21 5.63 -12.26 24.10
N ASP A 22 5.43 -11.03 24.54
CA ASP A 22 4.15 -10.34 24.53
C ASP A 22 3.87 -9.84 23.11
N TYR A 23 2.83 -10.37 22.46
CA TYR A 23 2.46 -10.02 21.09
C TYR A 23 2.00 -8.56 20.94
N THR A 24 1.39 -7.98 21.98
CA THR A 24 1.02 -6.55 21.99
C THR A 24 2.26 -5.67 21.93
N LYS A 25 3.31 -6.01 22.72
CA LYS A 25 4.59 -5.30 22.68
C LYS A 25 5.44 -5.63 21.46
N TRP A 26 5.23 -6.80 20.88
CA TRP A 26 5.91 -7.22 19.66
C TRP A 26 5.48 -6.41 18.44
N SER A 27 4.17 -6.18 18.28
CA SER A 27 3.58 -5.68 17.05
C SER A 27 3.49 -4.16 17.05
N VAL A 28 4.33 -3.48 16.24
CA VAL A 28 4.28 -2.03 16.05
C VAL A 28 3.80 -1.68 14.63
N VAL A 29 3.27 -0.48 14.47
CA VAL A 29 2.75 0.02 13.18
C VAL A 29 3.86 0.13 12.14
N ALA A 30 3.47 0.12 10.87
CA ALA A 30 4.37 0.30 9.73
C ALA A 30 5.25 1.55 9.88
N CYS A 31 6.54 1.41 9.56
CA CYS A 31 7.59 2.39 9.82
C CYS A 31 7.44 3.71 9.05
N ASP A 32 6.58 3.74 8.04
CA ASP A 32 6.25 4.92 7.22
C ASP A 32 5.07 5.74 7.76
N GLN A 33 4.51 5.33 8.92
CA GLN A 33 3.45 6.07 9.59
C GLN A 33 4.02 7.01 10.66
N TYR A 34 3.25 7.99 11.07
CA TYR A 34 3.60 8.98 12.12
C TYR A 34 4.96 9.67 11.89
N THR A 35 5.28 9.97 10.63
CA THR A 35 6.57 10.58 10.23
C THR A 35 6.79 11.99 10.77
N SER A 36 5.70 12.71 11.05
CA SER A 36 5.71 14.07 11.60
C SER A 36 5.27 14.13 13.07
N GLN A 37 5.19 12.99 13.74
CA GLN A 37 4.69 12.83 15.12
C GLN A 37 5.69 12.02 15.95
N PRO A 38 6.84 12.59 16.31
CA PRO A 38 7.88 11.89 17.06
C PRO A 38 7.39 11.41 18.44
N GLU A 39 6.38 12.07 19.01
CA GLU A 39 5.76 11.70 20.29
C GLU A 39 5.17 10.28 20.24
N TYR A 40 4.56 9.90 19.12
CA TYR A 40 4.03 8.56 18.92
C TYR A 40 5.11 7.48 19.10
N TRP A 41 6.26 7.68 18.46
CA TRP A 41 7.36 6.71 18.56
C TRP A 41 8.00 6.67 19.96
N GLN A 42 7.96 7.78 20.70
CA GLN A 42 8.39 7.82 22.11
C GLN A 42 7.43 7.02 22.99
N GLU A 43 6.11 7.17 22.83
CA GLU A 43 5.09 6.39 23.53
C GLU A 43 5.24 4.89 23.24
N VAL A 44 5.45 4.52 21.97
CA VAL A 44 5.71 3.12 21.59
C VAL A 44 6.99 2.59 22.25
N GLU A 45 8.07 3.39 22.31
CA GLU A 45 9.32 3.01 22.99
C GLU A 45 9.09 2.76 24.50
N GLU A 46 8.31 3.61 25.15
CA GLU A 46 7.95 3.44 26.57
C GLU A 46 7.10 2.19 26.81
N LEU A 47 6.11 1.93 25.95
CA LEU A 47 5.27 0.74 26.03
C LEU A 47 6.06 -0.56 25.83
N VAL A 48 6.95 -0.59 24.86
CA VAL A 48 7.79 -1.75 24.53
C VAL A 48 8.83 -1.96 25.62
N GLY A 49 9.51 -0.91 26.05
CA GLY A 49 10.60 -0.98 27.02
C GLY A 49 11.71 -1.93 26.57
N SER A 50 12.08 -2.88 27.41
CA SER A 50 13.11 -3.90 27.12
C SER A 50 12.57 -5.18 26.48
N ALA A 51 11.28 -5.27 26.20
CA ALA A 51 10.67 -6.47 25.61
C ALA A 51 11.15 -6.69 24.17
N PRO A 52 11.21 -7.94 23.70
CA PRO A 52 11.39 -8.24 22.29
C PRO A 52 10.25 -7.62 21.48
N SER A 53 10.59 -6.91 20.38
CA SER A 53 9.63 -6.19 19.57
C SER A 53 10.14 -5.98 18.15
N THR A 54 9.21 -5.86 17.20
CA THR A 54 9.51 -5.42 15.83
C THR A 54 10.01 -3.98 15.80
N LEU A 55 9.77 -3.17 16.85
CA LEU A 55 10.38 -1.84 17.00
C LEU A 55 11.92 -1.89 16.89
N ARG A 56 12.54 -2.99 17.31
CA ARG A 56 14.01 -3.20 17.22
C ARG A 56 14.47 -3.71 15.86
N LEU A 57 13.54 -4.04 14.97
CA LEU A 57 13.78 -4.64 13.65
C LEU A 57 13.41 -3.70 12.50
N ILE A 58 12.98 -2.48 12.81
CA ILE A 58 12.59 -1.46 11.84
C ILE A 58 13.36 -0.17 12.08
N LEU A 59 13.36 0.68 11.06
CA LEU A 59 13.80 2.07 11.18
C LEU A 59 12.63 2.97 10.75
N PRO A 60 12.06 3.78 11.66
CA PRO A 60 11.03 4.75 11.29
C PRO A 60 11.49 5.65 10.14
N GLU A 61 10.59 5.96 9.22
CA GLU A 61 10.92 6.74 8.03
C GLU A 61 11.49 8.13 8.37
N SER A 62 11.04 8.73 9.47
CA SER A 62 11.57 9.99 10.00
C SER A 62 13.06 9.93 10.36
N CYS A 63 13.64 8.73 10.53
CA CYS A 63 15.05 8.53 10.86
C CYS A 63 15.93 8.28 9.62
N LEU A 64 15.35 8.09 8.42
CA LEU A 64 16.10 7.73 7.21
C LEU A 64 17.06 8.81 6.71
N ASP A 65 16.82 10.08 7.05
CA ASP A 65 17.68 11.21 6.70
C ASP A 65 18.49 11.73 7.91
N GLY A 66 18.48 10.98 9.02
CA GLY A 66 19.17 11.33 10.25
C GLY A 66 20.69 11.13 10.18
N PRO A 67 21.45 11.81 11.03
CA PRO A 67 22.92 11.72 11.05
C PRO A 67 23.44 10.34 11.51
N SER A 68 22.62 9.55 12.21
CA SER A 68 22.96 8.22 12.74
C SER A 68 22.48 7.07 11.83
N VAL A 69 21.88 7.34 10.69
CA VAL A 69 21.18 6.36 9.84
C VAL A 69 22.01 5.09 9.53
N GLU A 70 23.29 5.21 9.28
CA GLU A 70 24.16 4.05 8.99
C GLU A 70 24.32 3.16 10.22
N THR A 71 24.47 3.77 11.40
CA THR A 71 24.58 3.05 12.68
C THR A 71 23.26 2.39 13.02
N ASP A 72 22.16 3.09 12.84
CA ASP A 72 20.80 2.59 13.11
C ASP A 72 20.46 1.39 12.22
N ILE A 73 20.80 1.46 10.92
CA ILE A 73 20.65 0.34 9.97
C ILE A 73 21.47 -0.88 10.43
N MET A 74 22.71 -0.65 10.87
CA MET A 74 23.58 -1.74 11.34
C MET A 74 22.99 -2.38 12.61
N GLU A 75 22.46 -1.58 13.54
CA GLU A 75 21.84 -2.06 14.77
C GLU A 75 20.59 -2.88 14.50
N VAL A 76 19.70 -2.43 13.60
CA VAL A 76 18.52 -3.16 13.14
C VAL A 76 18.92 -4.53 12.57
N ASN A 77 19.87 -4.59 11.64
CA ASN A 77 20.32 -5.83 11.01
C ASN A 77 21.00 -6.79 12.00
N ASN A 78 21.78 -6.25 12.93
CA ASN A 78 22.39 -7.03 14.02
C ASN A 78 21.32 -7.60 14.96
N THR A 79 20.28 -6.83 15.27
CA THR A 79 19.18 -7.29 16.12
C THR A 79 18.35 -8.36 15.42
N MET A 80 18.07 -8.25 14.12
CA MET A 80 17.45 -9.32 13.34
C MET A 80 18.25 -10.63 13.44
N THR A 81 19.57 -10.54 13.24
CA THR A 81 20.47 -11.70 13.35
C THR A 81 20.49 -12.28 14.75
N ARG A 82 20.48 -11.43 15.77
CA ARG A 82 20.41 -11.85 17.17
C ARG A 82 19.10 -12.57 17.47
N TYR A 83 17.96 -12.04 17.05
CA TYR A 83 16.64 -12.66 17.28
C TYR A 83 16.53 -14.03 16.62
N LEU A 84 17.13 -14.21 15.43
CA LEU A 84 17.22 -15.53 14.80
C LEU A 84 18.05 -16.50 15.63
N ARG A 85 19.23 -16.08 16.15
CA ARG A 85 20.11 -16.93 16.97
C ARG A 85 19.52 -17.25 18.33
N GLU A 86 18.74 -16.34 18.91
CA GLU A 86 18.02 -16.52 20.18
C GLU A 86 16.74 -17.34 20.02
N GLU A 87 16.46 -17.86 18.82
CA GLU A 87 15.25 -18.63 18.52
C GLU A 87 13.97 -17.87 18.91
N ARG A 88 13.93 -16.55 18.64
CA ARG A 88 12.76 -15.71 18.92
C ARG A 88 11.58 -15.96 17.98
N PHE A 89 11.74 -16.84 17.00
CA PHE A 89 10.73 -17.16 16.02
C PHE A 89 10.46 -18.66 15.97
N CYS A 90 9.20 -19.04 15.76
CA CYS A 90 8.83 -20.35 15.24
C CYS A 90 8.49 -20.22 13.76
N THR A 91 8.81 -21.26 12.97
CA THR A 91 8.56 -21.29 11.53
C THR A 91 7.30 -22.09 11.23
N LEU A 92 6.39 -21.49 10.46
CA LEU A 92 5.25 -22.13 9.83
C LEU A 92 5.61 -22.41 8.37
N PRO A 93 6.04 -23.64 8.01
CA PRO A 93 6.50 -23.92 6.65
C PRO A 93 5.34 -23.91 5.65
N ALA A 94 5.60 -23.39 4.45
CA ALA A 94 4.68 -23.37 3.30
C ALA A 94 3.24 -22.99 3.70
N SER A 95 3.08 -21.88 4.41
CA SER A 95 1.82 -21.50 5.06
C SER A 95 1.21 -20.22 4.46
N LEU A 96 -0.11 -20.15 4.56
CA LEU A 96 -0.90 -18.92 4.48
C LEU A 96 -1.58 -18.70 5.83
N ILE A 97 -1.69 -17.45 6.28
CA ILE A 97 -2.42 -17.09 7.51
C ILE A 97 -3.62 -16.22 7.14
N TYR A 98 -4.83 -16.71 7.40
CA TYR A 98 -6.04 -15.90 7.36
C TYR A 98 -6.08 -15.01 8.60
N VAL A 99 -6.32 -13.73 8.38
CA VAL A 99 -6.29 -12.70 9.42
C VAL A 99 -7.64 -12.02 9.53
N GLU A 100 -8.12 -11.86 10.75
CA GLU A 100 -9.23 -10.97 11.08
C GLU A 100 -8.70 -9.88 12.01
N ARG A 101 -8.81 -8.62 11.58
CA ARG A 101 -8.47 -7.47 12.40
C ARG A 101 -9.71 -6.62 12.64
N ARG A 102 -10.09 -6.48 13.91
CA ARG A 102 -11.12 -5.54 14.34
C ARG A 102 -10.44 -4.19 14.57
N LEU A 103 -10.75 -3.22 13.70
CA LEU A 103 -10.22 -1.88 13.77
C LEU A 103 -10.80 -1.09 14.95
N ASP A 104 -10.24 0.07 15.27
CA ASP A 104 -10.70 0.98 16.34
C ASP A 104 -12.17 1.40 16.16
N ASN A 105 -12.62 1.58 14.92
CA ASN A 105 -14.01 1.84 14.56
C ASN A 105 -14.94 0.60 14.57
N LEU A 106 -14.48 -0.51 15.14
CA LEU A 106 -15.16 -1.81 15.29
C LEU A 106 -15.43 -2.55 13.96
N ARG A 107 -14.99 -2.06 12.82
CA ARG A 107 -15.09 -2.78 11.55
C ARG A 107 -14.10 -3.94 11.52
N LEU A 108 -14.47 -5.00 10.85
CA LEU A 108 -13.66 -6.20 10.70
C LEU A 108 -13.02 -6.21 9.31
N ARG A 109 -11.69 -6.10 9.27
CA ARG A 109 -10.89 -6.30 8.06
C ARG A 109 -10.41 -7.74 7.98
N ARG A 110 -10.58 -8.33 6.81
CA ARG A 110 -10.09 -9.67 6.49
C ARG A 110 -8.88 -9.59 5.59
N GLY A 111 -7.87 -10.39 5.92
CA GLY A 111 -6.63 -10.45 5.15
C GLY A 111 -6.10 -11.87 5.03
N LEU A 112 -5.16 -12.05 4.13
CA LEU A 112 -4.43 -13.30 3.94
C LEU A 112 -2.94 -13.00 3.82
N VAL A 113 -2.15 -13.47 4.78
CA VAL A 113 -0.70 -13.31 4.76
C VAL A 113 -0.08 -14.44 3.94
N GLY A 114 0.76 -14.06 3.00
CA GLY A 114 1.51 -14.93 2.11
C GLY A 114 2.60 -14.15 1.41
N MET A 115 3.22 -14.70 0.38
CA MET A 115 4.26 -14.01 -0.36
C MET A 115 3.87 -13.75 -1.82
N VAL A 116 4.28 -12.59 -2.33
CA VAL A 116 4.14 -12.19 -3.73
C VAL A 116 5.43 -12.50 -4.50
N ASP A 117 5.32 -13.03 -5.72
CA ASP A 117 6.44 -13.24 -6.63
C ASP A 117 6.82 -11.91 -7.32
N LEU A 118 8.00 -11.40 -7.03
CA LEU A 118 8.50 -10.15 -7.60
C LEU A 118 8.79 -10.24 -9.10
N GLU A 119 8.89 -11.43 -9.70
CA GLU A 119 8.90 -11.59 -11.16
C GLU A 119 7.54 -11.26 -11.80
N GLN A 120 6.46 -11.33 -11.02
CA GLN A 120 5.10 -10.96 -11.44
C GLN A 120 4.71 -9.54 -11.00
N TYR A 121 5.64 -8.78 -10.43
CA TYR A 121 5.43 -7.41 -9.98
C TYR A 121 6.26 -6.42 -10.80
N ASP A 122 5.60 -5.32 -11.18
CA ASP A 122 6.26 -4.18 -11.80
C ASP A 122 5.63 -2.86 -11.30
N TYR A 123 6.46 -1.88 -11.05
CA TYR A 123 6.06 -0.55 -10.56
C TYR A 123 6.29 0.57 -11.59
N GLU A 124 6.82 0.23 -12.76
CA GLU A 124 7.05 1.22 -13.81
C GLU A 124 5.72 1.66 -14.47
N PRO A 125 5.64 2.91 -14.92
CA PRO A 125 4.48 3.37 -15.68
C PRO A 125 4.26 2.51 -16.94
N GLY A 126 3.03 2.04 -17.13
CA GLY A 126 2.68 1.18 -18.26
C GLY A 126 2.99 -0.30 -18.05
N ALA A 127 3.33 -0.70 -16.82
CA ALA A 127 3.57 -2.10 -16.45
C ALA A 127 2.44 -3.04 -16.86
N GLU A 128 2.80 -4.25 -17.27
CA GLU A 128 1.88 -5.30 -17.73
C GLU A 128 1.86 -6.54 -16.81
N ALA A 129 2.60 -6.49 -15.69
CA ALA A 129 2.67 -7.56 -14.70
C ALA A 129 1.32 -7.84 -14.03
N GLN A 130 1.15 -9.03 -13.44
CA GLN A 130 -0.07 -9.38 -12.69
C GLN A 130 -0.24 -8.54 -11.41
N VAL A 131 0.85 -8.04 -10.86
CA VAL A 131 0.86 -7.14 -9.69
C VAL A 131 1.45 -5.80 -10.11
N ARG A 132 0.71 -4.71 -9.89
CA ARG A 132 1.14 -3.37 -10.29
C ARG A 132 1.02 -2.38 -9.14
N ALA A 133 1.93 -1.41 -9.13
CA ALA A 133 1.81 -0.25 -8.26
C ALA A 133 0.55 0.55 -8.59
N THR A 134 -0.06 1.15 -7.57
CA THR A 134 -1.19 2.06 -7.76
C THR A 134 -0.76 3.51 -7.89
N GLU A 135 0.40 3.85 -7.32
CA GLU A 135 0.96 5.20 -7.34
C GLU A 135 2.34 5.21 -7.99
N GLY A 136 2.69 6.32 -8.61
CA GLY A 136 4.02 6.53 -9.17
C GLY A 136 5.12 6.43 -8.10
N THR A 137 6.09 5.57 -8.33
CA THR A 137 7.21 5.38 -7.42
C THR A 137 8.14 6.59 -7.44
N VAL A 138 8.35 7.21 -6.27
CA VAL A 138 9.33 8.30 -6.12
C VAL A 138 10.72 7.69 -6.04
N MET A 139 11.46 7.71 -7.14
CA MET A 139 12.77 7.05 -7.26
C MET A 139 13.78 7.49 -6.20
N ALA A 140 13.75 8.76 -5.76
CA ALA A 140 14.61 9.27 -4.69
C ALA A 140 14.38 8.59 -3.33
N ARG A 141 13.22 7.98 -3.12
CA ARG A 141 12.87 7.27 -1.87
C ARG A 141 13.38 5.82 -1.83
N ILE A 142 13.82 5.26 -2.95
CA ILE A 142 14.27 3.86 -3.04
C ILE A 142 15.65 3.66 -2.41
N PRO A 143 16.71 4.44 -2.70
CA PRO A 143 18.05 4.19 -2.21
C PRO A 143 18.18 4.10 -0.68
N PRO A 144 17.56 4.98 0.16
CA PRO A 144 17.62 4.86 1.61
C PRO A 144 17.00 3.53 2.10
N ARG A 145 15.87 3.12 1.54
CA ARG A 145 15.18 1.87 1.89
C ARG A 145 15.97 0.63 1.45
N VAL A 146 16.62 0.70 0.29
CA VAL A 146 17.55 -0.35 -0.16
C VAL A 146 18.71 -0.47 0.83
N ALA A 147 19.22 0.63 1.37
CA ALA A 147 20.29 0.59 2.36
C ALA A 147 19.90 -0.21 3.61
N VAL A 148 18.65 -0.07 4.08
CA VAL A 148 18.11 -0.85 5.20
C VAL A 148 17.97 -2.32 4.82
N ARG A 149 17.34 -2.63 3.67
CA ARG A 149 16.95 -3.99 3.28
C ARG A 149 18.12 -4.84 2.75
N LYS A 150 19.08 -4.26 2.05
CA LYS A 150 20.12 -4.99 1.29
C LYS A 150 20.92 -5.99 2.13
N ASN A 151 21.06 -5.78 3.44
CA ASN A 151 21.80 -6.64 4.36
C ASN A 151 20.90 -7.31 5.41
N ALA A 152 19.61 -7.03 5.40
CA ALA A 152 18.65 -7.61 6.35
C ALA A 152 18.51 -9.12 6.12
N PRO A 153 18.61 -9.96 7.17
CA PRO A 153 18.31 -11.37 7.07
C PRO A 153 16.81 -11.68 7.04
N LEU A 154 16.00 -10.74 7.54
CA LEU A 154 14.54 -10.83 7.67
C LEU A 154 13.86 -9.70 6.91
N GLU A 155 12.62 -9.94 6.52
CA GLU A 155 11.66 -8.91 6.18
C GLU A 155 10.46 -8.96 7.11
N LEU A 156 9.87 -7.80 7.33
CA LEU A 156 8.62 -7.60 8.07
C LEU A 156 7.61 -6.98 7.10
N PRO A 157 6.43 -7.60 6.88
CA PRO A 157 5.51 -7.11 5.88
C PRO A 157 4.65 -5.96 6.41
N HIS A 158 4.56 -4.87 5.65
CA HIS A 158 3.48 -3.92 5.76
C HIS A 158 2.78 -3.64 4.42
N VAL A 159 3.21 -4.34 3.37
CA VAL A 159 2.60 -4.24 2.05
C VAL A 159 1.22 -4.87 2.09
N MET A 160 0.23 -4.11 1.63
CA MET A 160 -1.14 -4.58 1.41
C MET A 160 -1.40 -4.67 -0.09
N LEU A 161 -1.73 -5.87 -0.55
CA LEU A 161 -2.20 -6.12 -1.91
C LEU A 161 -3.73 -6.13 -1.92
N LEU A 162 -4.32 -5.55 -2.95
CA LEU A 162 -5.76 -5.53 -3.16
C LEU A 162 -6.13 -6.49 -4.29
N ALA A 163 -7.11 -7.37 -4.06
CA ALA A 163 -7.77 -8.16 -5.08
C ALA A 163 -9.15 -7.56 -5.37
N ASP A 164 -9.50 -7.41 -6.65
CA ASP A 164 -10.84 -6.98 -7.05
C ASP A 164 -11.77 -8.21 -7.14
N ASP A 165 -12.28 -8.66 -5.98
CA ASP A 165 -13.15 -9.82 -5.82
C ASP A 165 -14.54 -9.44 -5.26
N PRO A 166 -15.44 -8.84 -6.09
CA PRO A 166 -16.79 -8.47 -5.64
C PRO A 166 -17.67 -9.67 -5.29
N GLU A 167 -17.36 -10.85 -5.85
CA GLU A 167 -18.07 -12.11 -5.54
C GLU A 167 -17.64 -12.70 -4.19
N LYS A 168 -16.59 -12.12 -3.55
CA LYS A 168 -16.09 -12.52 -2.23
C LYS A 168 -15.72 -13.99 -2.17
N THR A 169 -14.95 -14.46 -3.15
CA THR A 169 -14.62 -15.88 -3.33
C THR A 169 -13.30 -16.30 -2.70
N VAL A 170 -12.40 -15.35 -2.38
CA VAL A 170 -11.05 -15.64 -1.88
C VAL A 170 -10.99 -15.66 -0.35
N LEU A 171 -11.34 -14.56 0.31
CA LEU A 171 -11.12 -14.37 1.76
C LEU A 171 -12.36 -14.71 2.60
N GLU A 172 -13.51 -14.30 2.17
CA GLU A 172 -14.74 -14.41 2.97
C GLU A 172 -15.15 -15.85 3.28
N PRO A 173 -14.95 -16.84 2.38
CA PRO A 173 -15.25 -18.24 2.71
C PRO A 173 -14.38 -18.81 3.83
N LEU A 174 -13.16 -18.24 4.04
CA LEU A 174 -12.26 -18.70 5.10
C LEU A 174 -12.82 -18.40 6.49
N SER A 175 -13.61 -17.34 6.64
CA SER A 175 -14.26 -17.00 7.92
C SER A 175 -15.15 -18.13 8.45
N ALA A 176 -15.84 -18.86 7.57
CA ALA A 176 -16.69 -19.99 7.94
C ALA A 176 -15.88 -21.27 8.28
N ARG A 177 -14.60 -21.30 7.97
CA ARG A 177 -13.72 -22.46 8.16
C ARG A 177 -12.76 -22.32 9.35
N LYS A 178 -12.82 -21.24 10.10
CA LYS A 178 -11.89 -20.94 11.21
C LYS A 178 -11.75 -22.07 12.23
N ASP A 179 -12.85 -22.74 12.55
CA ASP A 179 -12.86 -23.85 13.52
C ASP A 179 -12.11 -25.11 13.03
N GLN A 180 -11.79 -25.17 11.73
CA GLN A 180 -11.03 -26.26 11.11
C GLN A 180 -9.53 -25.91 10.93
N MET A 181 -9.18 -24.64 11.19
CA MET A 181 -7.82 -24.11 11.02
C MET A 181 -7.14 -23.93 12.37
N GLU A 182 -5.82 -24.02 12.39
CA GLU A 182 -4.99 -23.76 13.56
C GLU A 182 -4.96 -22.25 13.85
N LYS A 183 -5.51 -21.81 15.01
CA LYS A 183 -5.33 -20.43 15.46
C LYS A 183 -3.90 -20.22 15.92
N VAL A 184 -3.19 -19.28 15.29
CA VAL A 184 -1.77 -19.03 15.54
C VAL A 184 -1.50 -17.80 16.39
N TYR A 185 -2.43 -16.84 16.43
CA TYR A 185 -2.42 -15.70 17.36
C TYR A 185 -3.81 -15.10 17.55
N ASP A 186 -4.01 -14.40 18.69
CA ASP A 186 -5.27 -13.77 19.07
C ASP A 186 -4.98 -12.80 20.23
N PHE A 187 -4.88 -11.46 19.96
CA PHE A 187 -4.44 -10.47 20.93
C PHE A 187 -4.83 -9.04 20.54
N ASP A 188 -4.74 -8.13 21.52
CA ASP A 188 -4.97 -6.70 21.30
C ASP A 188 -3.68 -6.00 20.83
N LEU A 189 -3.82 -5.17 19.80
CA LEU A 189 -2.74 -4.35 19.27
C LEU A 189 -2.60 -3.06 20.07
N MET A 190 -1.36 -2.53 20.17
CA MET A 190 -1.11 -1.26 20.84
C MET A 190 -1.67 -0.05 20.08
N GLU A 191 -1.72 1.09 20.73
CA GLU A 191 -1.94 2.42 20.12
C GLU A 191 -3.13 2.46 19.15
N ARG A 192 -4.32 2.09 19.63
CA ARG A 192 -5.56 2.06 18.83
C ARG A 192 -5.51 1.09 17.63
N GLY A 193 -4.55 0.18 17.60
CA GLY A 193 -4.44 -0.82 16.55
C GLY A 193 -5.61 -1.80 16.49
N GLY A 194 -6.44 -1.83 17.54
CA GLY A 194 -7.59 -2.73 17.65
C GLY A 194 -7.19 -4.14 18.07
N HIS A 195 -7.90 -5.15 17.57
CA HIS A 195 -7.69 -6.55 17.91
C HIS A 195 -7.40 -7.37 16.67
N ILE A 196 -6.46 -8.31 16.76
CA ILE A 196 -6.06 -9.16 15.62
C ILE A 196 -6.07 -10.64 16.02
N ALA A 197 -6.60 -11.47 15.13
CA ALA A 197 -6.52 -12.93 15.25
C ALA A 197 -6.13 -13.54 13.90
N GLY A 198 -5.33 -14.60 13.93
CA GLY A 198 -4.83 -15.27 12.74
C GLY A 198 -4.97 -16.78 12.81
N TRP A 199 -5.26 -17.39 11.66
CA TRP A 199 -5.42 -18.83 11.49
C TRP A 199 -4.58 -19.32 10.32
N ARG A 200 -3.75 -20.33 10.58
CA ARG A 200 -3.01 -21.05 9.55
C ARG A 200 -3.96 -21.88 8.70
N LEU A 201 -3.94 -21.71 7.39
CA LEU A 201 -4.78 -22.47 6.47
C LEU A 201 -4.40 -23.94 6.47
N ASP A 202 -5.42 -24.80 6.46
CA ASP A 202 -5.28 -26.22 6.13
C ASP A 202 -5.15 -26.43 4.61
N GLY A 203 -4.85 -27.66 4.18
CA GLY A 203 -4.65 -27.98 2.77
C GLY A 203 -5.89 -27.74 1.91
N GLU A 204 -7.09 -27.96 2.45
CA GLU A 204 -8.35 -27.73 1.74
C GLU A 204 -8.60 -26.23 1.55
N SER A 205 -8.42 -25.41 2.59
CA SER A 205 -8.52 -23.97 2.52
C SER A 205 -7.49 -23.36 1.57
N MET A 206 -6.26 -23.87 1.54
CA MET A 206 -5.26 -23.45 0.54
C MET A 206 -5.71 -23.78 -0.89
N ALA A 207 -6.28 -24.97 -1.12
CA ALA A 207 -6.80 -25.33 -2.45
C ALA A 207 -7.96 -24.44 -2.90
N LEU A 208 -8.87 -24.07 -1.98
CA LEU A 208 -9.96 -23.13 -2.24
C LEU A 208 -9.42 -21.75 -2.65
N VAL A 209 -8.46 -21.20 -1.90
CA VAL A 209 -7.80 -19.93 -2.23
C VAL A 209 -7.15 -19.99 -3.61
N ALA A 210 -6.36 -21.03 -3.88
CA ALA A 210 -5.70 -21.17 -5.17
C ALA A 210 -6.70 -21.24 -6.34
N ALA A 211 -7.81 -21.96 -6.17
CA ALA A 211 -8.86 -22.07 -7.18
C ALA A 211 -9.55 -20.72 -7.42
N ALA A 212 -9.86 -19.98 -6.36
CA ALA A 212 -10.46 -18.64 -6.46
C ALA A 212 -9.51 -17.65 -7.15
N LEU A 213 -8.23 -17.61 -6.78
CA LEU A 213 -7.23 -16.75 -7.41
C LEU A 213 -7.04 -17.08 -8.89
N ARG A 214 -7.06 -18.38 -9.28
CA ARG A 214 -7.01 -18.79 -10.70
C ARG A 214 -8.21 -18.28 -11.49
N LYS A 215 -9.40 -18.28 -10.88
CA LYS A 215 -10.60 -17.73 -11.50
C LYS A 215 -10.49 -16.21 -11.72
N LEU A 216 -9.94 -15.48 -10.73
CA LEU A 216 -9.66 -14.04 -10.88
C LEU A 216 -8.58 -13.75 -11.92
N ALA A 217 -7.59 -14.65 -12.06
CA ALA A 217 -6.50 -14.53 -13.03
C ALA A 217 -6.88 -14.99 -14.46
N ASP A 218 -8.11 -15.47 -14.68
CA ASP A 218 -8.55 -15.90 -16.00
C ASP A 218 -8.61 -14.74 -16.98
N PRO A 219 -7.86 -14.79 -18.12
CA PRO A 219 -7.78 -13.65 -19.03
C PRO A 219 -9.12 -13.34 -19.75
N ALA A 220 -9.97 -14.35 -19.96
CA ALA A 220 -11.25 -14.12 -20.63
C ALA A 220 -12.24 -13.44 -19.68
N ALA A 221 -12.31 -13.90 -18.41
CA ALA A 221 -13.11 -13.28 -17.38
C ALA A 221 -12.64 -11.83 -17.09
N PHE A 222 -11.33 -11.61 -17.03
CA PHE A 222 -10.74 -10.29 -16.85
C PHE A 222 -11.14 -9.33 -17.96
N ARG A 223 -10.95 -9.72 -19.23
CA ARG A 223 -11.33 -8.86 -20.38
C ARG A 223 -12.81 -8.54 -20.41
N ALA A 224 -13.65 -9.53 -20.16
CA ALA A 224 -15.10 -9.33 -20.09
C ALA A 224 -15.51 -8.36 -18.98
N ARG A 225 -14.86 -8.47 -17.80
CA ARG A 225 -15.18 -7.64 -16.64
C ARG A 225 -14.83 -6.17 -16.85
N TYR A 226 -13.64 -5.88 -17.39
CA TYR A 226 -13.16 -4.49 -17.54
C TYR A 226 -13.43 -3.87 -18.90
N GLY A 227 -14.00 -4.64 -19.84
CA GLY A 227 -14.26 -4.16 -21.21
C GLY A 227 -12.96 -3.79 -21.94
N VAL A 228 -11.92 -4.62 -21.83
CA VAL A 228 -10.60 -4.42 -22.45
C VAL A 228 -10.23 -5.65 -23.26
N GLU A 229 -9.64 -5.46 -24.45
CA GLU A 229 -9.24 -6.58 -25.34
C GLU A 229 -7.76 -6.92 -25.23
N ASP A 230 -6.90 -5.90 -25.23
CA ASP A 230 -5.44 -6.03 -25.35
C ASP A 230 -4.69 -5.74 -24.04
N LYS A 231 -5.38 -5.72 -22.89
CA LYS A 231 -4.73 -5.49 -21.61
C LYS A 231 -4.42 -6.80 -20.90
N PRO A 232 -3.20 -6.99 -20.42
CA PRO A 232 -2.85 -8.15 -19.59
C PRO A 232 -3.52 -8.08 -18.23
N VAL A 233 -3.73 -9.25 -17.63
CA VAL A 233 -4.41 -9.40 -16.35
C VAL A 233 -3.72 -8.57 -15.25
N LEU A 234 -4.48 -7.75 -14.57
CA LEU A 234 -4.14 -7.17 -13.29
C LEU A 234 -4.82 -8.02 -12.21
N LEU A 235 -4.04 -8.86 -11.52
CA LEU A 235 -4.57 -9.73 -10.47
C LEU A 235 -4.61 -8.99 -9.13
N PHE A 236 -3.54 -8.24 -8.83
CA PHE A 236 -3.42 -7.45 -7.60
C PHE A 236 -2.91 -6.04 -7.88
N ALA A 237 -3.50 -5.09 -7.17
CA ALA A 237 -3.00 -3.73 -7.08
C ALA A 237 -2.34 -3.50 -5.71
N VAL A 238 -1.23 -2.77 -5.66
CA VAL A 238 -0.59 -2.44 -4.37
C VAL A 238 -1.41 -1.36 -3.67
N GLY A 239 -2.12 -1.73 -2.62
CA GLY A 239 -2.98 -0.81 -1.87
C GLY A 239 -2.19 0.07 -0.89
N ASP A 240 -1.17 -0.51 -0.24
CA ASP A 240 -0.27 0.21 0.67
C ASP A 240 1.13 -0.40 0.59
N GLY A 241 2.17 0.40 0.89
CA GLY A 241 3.55 -0.04 0.84
C GLY A 241 4.17 -0.07 -0.58
N ASN A 242 3.71 0.78 -1.53
CA ASN A 242 4.26 0.87 -2.88
C ASN A 242 5.80 1.00 -2.90
N HIS A 243 6.37 1.92 -2.10
CA HIS A 243 7.81 2.10 -2.03
C HIS A 243 8.55 0.89 -1.41
N SER A 244 7.92 0.20 -0.45
CA SER A 244 8.50 -1.00 0.18
C SER A 244 8.56 -2.17 -0.79
N LEU A 245 7.51 -2.40 -1.57
CA LEU A 245 7.51 -3.46 -2.57
C LEU A 245 8.46 -3.16 -3.72
N ALA A 246 8.53 -1.90 -4.18
CA ALA A 246 9.50 -1.45 -5.17
C ALA A 246 10.95 -1.62 -4.67
N THR A 247 11.21 -1.33 -3.38
CA THR A 247 12.50 -1.59 -2.74
C THR A 247 12.85 -3.08 -2.71
N ALA A 248 11.88 -3.94 -2.41
CA ALA A 248 12.08 -5.39 -2.44
C ALA A 248 12.45 -5.86 -3.85
N LYS A 249 11.75 -5.38 -4.88
CA LYS A 249 12.04 -5.65 -6.30
C LYS A 249 13.44 -5.20 -6.66
N GLU A 250 13.85 -3.98 -6.32
CA GLU A 250 15.19 -3.46 -6.59
C GLU A 250 16.28 -4.30 -5.91
N CYS A 251 16.09 -4.72 -4.66
CA CYS A 251 17.04 -5.60 -3.96
C CYS A 251 17.15 -6.97 -4.65
N TYR A 252 16.02 -7.54 -5.09
CA TYR A 252 16.00 -8.79 -5.83
C TYR A 252 16.72 -8.66 -7.18
N GLU A 253 16.45 -7.63 -7.96
CA GLU A 253 17.10 -7.39 -9.24
C GLU A 253 18.64 -7.20 -9.11
N ARG A 254 19.08 -6.60 -8.00
CA ARG A 254 20.54 -6.49 -7.69
C ARG A 254 21.13 -7.86 -7.38
N GLN A 255 20.42 -8.73 -6.65
CA GLN A 255 20.90 -10.09 -6.37
C GLN A 255 20.94 -10.94 -7.64
N LYS A 256 19.92 -10.84 -8.51
CA LYS A 256 19.92 -11.54 -9.82
C LYS A 256 21.16 -11.26 -10.63
N LYS A 257 21.63 -9.99 -10.68
CA LYS A 257 22.84 -9.60 -11.41
C LYS A 257 24.12 -10.30 -10.91
N LEU A 258 24.10 -10.78 -9.66
CA LEU A 258 25.24 -11.46 -9.01
C LEU A 258 25.05 -12.98 -8.91
N THR A 259 23.93 -13.52 -9.42
CA THR A 259 23.53 -14.92 -9.24
C THR A 259 23.31 -15.59 -10.61
N PRO A 260 23.80 -16.81 -10.83
CA PRO A 260 23.51 -17.58 -12.04
C PRO A 260 22.00 -17.77 -12.24
N ARG A 261 21.55 -17.73 -13.50
CA ARG A 261 20.12 -17.75 -13.85
C ARG A 261 19.40 -19.00 -13.32
N GLU A 262 20.08 -20.12 -13.25
CA GLU A 262 19.55 -21.39 -12.76
C GLU A 262 19.17 -21.37 -11.26
N GLN A 263 19.67 -20.37 -10.53
CA GLN A 263 19.41 -20.20 -9.09
C GLN A 263 18.36 -19.11 -8.79
N TRP A 264 17.87 -18.36 -9.79
CA TRP A 264 16.93 -17.27 -9.55
C TRP A 264 15.65 -17.72 -8.87
N ASP A 265 15.14 -18.91 -9.25
CA ASP A 265 13.90 -19.47 -8.70
C ASP A 265 14.02 -19.85 -7.21
N SER A 266 15.23 -20.08 -6.74
CA SER A 266 15.52 -20.43 -5.35
C SER A 266 15.95 -19.25 -4.48
N LEU A 267 16.10 -18.04 -5.06
CA LEU A 267 16.48 -16.86 -4.28
C LEU A 267 15.35 -16.46 -3.31
N PRO A 268 15.57 -16.46 -1.98
CA PRO A 268 14.54 -16.01 -1.05
C PRO A 268 14.06 -14.59 -1.32
N ALA A 269 14.95 -13.70 -1.81
CA ALA A 269 14.63 -12.33 -2.16
C ALA A 269 13.72 -12.18 -3.40
N ARG A 270 13.48 -13.25 -4.18
CA ARG A 270 12.49 -13.28 -5.27
C ARG A 270 11.08 -12.98 -4.78
N TYR A 271 10.80 -13.27 -3.54
CA TYR A 271 9.48 -13.12 -2.95
C TYR A 271 9.47 -12.01 -1.90
N ALA A 272 8.31 -11.40 -1.69
CA ALA A 272 8.07 -10.47 -0.60
C ALA A 272 6.81 -10.87 0.18
N LEU A 273 6.92 -10.91 1.52
CA LEU A 273 5.78 -11.20 2.39
C LEU A 273 4.82 -10.01 2.37
N CYS A 274 3.52 -10.28 2.24
CA CYS A 274 2.48 -9.26 2.16
C CYS A 274 1.14 -9.77 2.71
N GLU A 275 0.20 -8.87 2.89
CA GLU A 275 -1.19 -9.17 3.22
C GLU A 275 -2.07 -8.89 2.00
N LEU A 276 -2.83 -9.88 1.55
CA LEU A 276 -3.85 -9.74 0.53
C LEU A 276 -5.18 -9.39 1.19
N VAL A 277 -5.84 -8.35 0.70
CA VAL A 277 -7.15 -7.88 1.18
C VAL A 277 -8.10 -7.77 -0.02
N ASN A 278 -9.38 -8.03 0.20
CA ASN A 278 -10.38 -7.79 -0.84
C ASN A 278 -10.66 -6.29 -0.96
N LEU A 279 -10.55 -5.73 -2.17
CA LEU A 279 -10.91 -4.34 -2.45
C LEU A 279 -12.34 -4.00 -1.95
N HIS A 280 -13.24 -4.98 -1.97
CA HIS A 280 -14.64 -4.85 -1.52
C HIS A 280 -14.87 -5.17 -0.05
N ASP A 281 -13.79 -5.23 0.77
CA ASP A 281 -13.96 -5.35 2.23
C ASP A 281 -14.58 -4.07 2.80
N ALA A 282 -15.62 -4.22 3.61
CA ALA A 282 -16.37 -3.09 4.16
C ALA A 282 -15.58 -2.22 5.15
N SER A 283 -14.41 -2.69 5.59
CA SER A 283 -13.51 -1.93 6.45
C SER A 283 -12.63 -0.93 5.68
N LEU A 284 -12.49 -1.11 4.37
CA LEU A 284 -11.71 -0.20 3.53
C LEU A 284 -12.54 1.04 3.19
N GLU A 285 -12.10 2.18 3.68
CA GLU A 285 -12.65 3.49 3.31
C GLU A 285 -11.65 4.21 2.43
N PHE A 286 -12.12 4.64 1.27
CA PHE A 286 -11.33 5.42 0.32
C PHE A 286 -11.74 6.88 0.46
N GLU A 287 -10.90 7.66 1.12
CA GLU A 287 -11.14 9.09 1.26
C GLU A 287 -10.38 9.89 0.20
N PRO A 288 -11.03 10.88 -0.43
CA PRO A 288 -10.35 11.73 -1.38
C PRO A 288 -9.31 12.59 -0.67
N ILE A 289 -8.14 12.70 -1.27
CA ILE A 289 -7.13 13.65 -0.85
C ILE A 289 -7.23 14.86 -1.76
N HIS A 290 -7.56 16.01 -1.16
CA HIS A 290 -7.71 17.28 -1.87
C HIS A 290 -6.35 17.94 -2.13
N ARG A 291 -6.32 18.95 -3.00
CA ARG A 291 -5.11 19.72 -3.33
C ARG A 291 -5.27 21.15 -2.87
N VAL A 292 -4.29 21.65 -2.13
CA VAL A 292 -4.19 23.08 -1.81
C VAL A 292 -2.89 23.59 -2.41
N VAL A 293 -3.00 24.65 -3.22
CA VAL A 293 -1.87 25.31 -3.84
C VAL A 293 -1.63 26.62 -3.11
N PHE A 294 -0.42 26.81 -2.61
CA PHE A 294 0.00 27.96 -1.80
C PHE A 294 0.90 28.88 -2.57
N GLY A 295 0.83 30.17 -2.26
CA GLY A 295 1.73 31.20 -2.80
C GLY A 295 1.46 31.50 -4.28
N VAL A 296 0.18 31.43 -4.69
CA VAL A 296 -0.25 31.65 -6.08
C VAL A 296 -1.33 32.73 -6.18
N GLU A 297 -1.58 33.19 -7.39
CA GLU A 297 -2.75 34.02 -7.70
C GLU A 297 -3.90 33.09 -8.13
N PRO A 298 -4.98 32.93 -7.34
CA PRO A 298 -6.01 31.94 -7.57
C PRO A 298 -6.72 32.07 -8.93
N GLU A 299 -7.12 33.23 -9.34
CA GLU A 299 -7.80 33.44 -10.63
C GLU A 299 -6.89 33.09 -11.81
N ARG A 300 -5.59 33.39 -11.73
CA ARG A 300 -4.62 33.01 -12.73
C ARG A 300 -4.51 31.48 -12.86
N VAL A 301 -4.49 30.76 -11.73
CA VAL A 301 -4.50 29.28 -11.75
C VAL A 301 -5.70 28.76 -12.52
N VAL A 302 -6.90 29.34 -12.27
CA VAL A 302 -8.14 28.93 -12.94
C VAL A 302 -8.12 29.28 -14.43
N GLU A 303 -7.62 30.46 -14.81
CA GLU A 303 -7.52 30.87 -16.23
C GLU A 303 -6.53 30.00 -17.02
N GLU A 304 -5.40 29.69 -16.43
CA GLU A 304 -4.41 28.81 -17.05
C GLU A 304 -4.92 27.36 -17.12
N LEU A 305 -5.65 26.86 -16.08
CA LEU A 305 -6.32 25.57 -16.11
C LEU A 305 -7.31 25.46 -17.29
N LEU A 306 -8.13 26.50 -17.50
CA LEU A 306 -9.07 26.57 -18.60
C LEU A 306 -8.34 26.54 -19.97
N SER A 307 -7.21 27.20 -20.04
CA SER A 307 -6.43 27.30 -21.28
C SER A 307 -5.65 26.03 -21.59
N ALA A 308 -5.20 25.31 -20.54
CA ALA A 308 -4.38 24.12 -20.69
C ALA A 308 -5.20 22.86 -21.04
N LEU A 309 -6.47 22.81 -20.63
CA LEU A 309 -7.30 21.62 -20.81
C LEU A 309 -8.28 21.82 -21.99
N PRO A 310 -8.21 20.97 -23.03
CA PRO A 310 -9.02 21.16 -24.24
C PRO A 310 -10.52 21.15 -23.99
N GLY A 311 -11.19 22.23 -24.37
CA GLY A 311 -12.64 22.37 -24.22
C GLY A 311 -13.14 22.62 -22.80
N ALA A 312 -12.24 22.85 -21.85
CA ALA A 312 -12.61 23.18 -20.49
C ALA A 312 -13.39 24.51 -20.41
N TYR A 313 -14.35 24.59 -19.50
CA TYR A 313 -15.16 25.78 -19.29
C TYR A 313 -15.50 25.97 -17.80
N ARG A 314 -15.81 27.23 -17.40
CA ARG A 314 -16.26 27.52 -16.04
C ARG A 314 -17.69 27.02 -15.83
N GLY A 315 -17.93 26.41 -14.67
CA GLY A 315 -19.22 25.86 -14.27
C GLY A 315 -19.21 24.35 -14.16
N GLU A 316 -20.34 23.78 -13.76
CA GLU A 316 -20.53 22.35 -13.64
C GLU A 316 -21.26 21.81 -14.90
N GLY A 317 -20.87 20.62 -15.35
CA GLY A 317 -21.47 19.95 -16.50
C GLY A 317 -20.98 18.53 -16.65
N ASP A 318 -21.21 17.93 -17.81
CA ASP A 318 -20.78 16.55 -18.10
C ASP A 318 -19.26 16.47 -18.29
N GLY A 319 -18.62 15.50 -17.68
CA GLY A 319 -17.17 15.28 -17.71
C GLY A 319 -16.53 15.34 -16.32
N HIS A 320 -15.25 15.70 -16.27
CA HIS A 320 -14.57 15.90 -14.99
C HIS A 320 -14.85 17.30 -14.44
N VAL A 321 -15.46 17.38 -13.25
CA VAL A 321 -15.79 18.62 -12.57
C VAL A 321 -14.75 18.91 -11.48
N LEU A 322 -13.87 19.86 -11.76
CA LEU A 322 -12.80 20.30 -10.85
C LEU A 322 -13.32 21.48 -10.00
N ARG A 323 -13.84 21.18 -8.81
CA ARG A 323 -14.35 22.19 -7.89
C ARG A 323 -13.22 22.88 -7.18
N PHE A 324 -13.23 24.20 -7.14
CA PHE A 324 -12.22 25.01 -6.45
C PHE A 324 -12.81 26.01 -5.45
N SER A 325 -11.97 26.45 -4.52
CA SER A 325 -12.28 27.47 -3.53
C SER A 325 -11.04 28.31 -3.26
N HIS A 326 -11.21 29.60 -3.05
CA HIS A 326 -10.17 30.55 -2.63
C HIS A 326 -10.82 31.75 -1.89
N ALA A 327 -10.03 32.70 -1.36
CA ALA A 327 -10.51 33.83 -0.61
C ALA A 327 -11.54 34.70 -1.39
N GLY A 328 -11.44 34.78 -2.71
CA GLY A 328 -12.36 35.50 -3.59
C GLY A 328 -13.64 34.78 -3.93
N GLY A 329 -13.79 33.48 -3.58
CA GLY A 329 -15.00 32.72 -3.88
C GLY A 329 -14.74 31.23 -4.14
N LYS A 330 -15.76 30.60 -4.71
CA LYS A 330 -15.74 29.20 -5.11
C LYS A 330 -16.31 29.02 -6.50
N GLY A 331 -15.91 27.99 -7.18
CA GLY A 331 -16.40 27.67 -8.52
C GLY A 331 -16.04 26.26 -8.95
N ALA A 332 -16.22 26.01 -10.24
CA ALA A 332 -15.85 24.76 -10.88
C ALA A 332 -15.32 25.02 -12.28
N VAL A 333 -14.46 24.14 -12.74
CA VAL A 333 -14.05 23.97 -14.13
C VAL A 333 -14.48 22.59 -14.59
N THR A 334 -15.21 22.49 -15.67
CA THR A 334 -15.60 21.23 -16.29
C THR A 334 -14.71 20.93 -17.50
N VAL A 335 -14.18 19.71 -17.53
CA VAL A 335 -13.42 19.14 -18.65
C VAL A 335 -14.32 18.08 -19.33
N PRO A 336 -14.96 18.38 -20.45
CA PRO A 336 -16.02 17.53 -21.03
C PRO A 336 -15.50 16.23 -21.65
N ARG A 337 -14.24 16.19 -22.04
CA ARG A 337 -13.59 15.00 -22.63
C ARG A 337 -12.24 14.77 -21.96
N PRO A 338 -12.25 14.29 -20.70
CA PRO A 338 -11.00 14.01 -20.01
C PRO A 338 -10.30 12.78 -20.62
N GLU A 339 -8.97 12.80 -20.65
CA GLU A 339 -8.17 11.64 -21.06
C GLU A 339 -8.03 10.64 -19.91
N ALA A 340 -7.91 11.16 -18.67
CA ALA A 340 -7.78 10.35 -17.46
C ALA A 340 -9.13 9.80 -16.98
N GLN A 341 -9.10 8.67 -16.27
CA GLN A 341 -10.30 8.06 -15.67
C GLN A 341 -10.81 8.83 -14.46
N LEU A 342 -9.94 9.52 -13.72
CA LEU A 342 -10.27 10.26 -12.51
C LEU A 342 -9.94 11.75 -12.64
N GLU A 343 -10.71 12.60 -11.94
CA GLU A 343 -10.49 14.05 -11.88
C GLU A 343 -9.07 14.41 -11.43
N VAL A 344 -8.52 13.66 -10.49
CA VAL A 344 -7.14 13.86 -10.02
C VAL A 344 -6.12 13.63 -11.13
N GLY A 345 -6.36 12.67 -12.02
CA GLY A 345 -5.51 12.39 -13.19
C GLY A 345 -5.50 13.53 -14.19
N THR A 346 -6.63 14.23 -14.33
CA THR A 346 -6.76 15.43 -15.17
C THR A 346 -6.12 16.66 -14.51
N LEU A 347 -6.27 16.81 -13.18
CA LEU A 347 -5.82 18.01 -12.45
C LEU A 347 -4.33 18.01 -12.12
N GLN A 348 -3.79 16.89 -11.61
CA GLN A 348 -2.44 16.87 -11.03
C GLN A 348 -1.33 17.23 -12.02
N PRO A 349 -1.33 16.73 -13.28
CA PRO A 349 -0.31 17.11 -14.26
C PRO A 349 -0.27 18.62 -14.53
N PHE A 350 -1.44 19.26 -14.57
CA PHE A 350 -1.55 20.69 -14.70
C PHE A 350 -0.94 21.41 -13.48
N LEU A 351 -1.32 21.03 -12.26
CA LEU A 351 -0.80 21.65 -11.04
C LEU A 351 0.72 21.49 -10.90
N ASP A 352 1.26 20.32 -11.24
CA ASP A 352 2.71 20.08 -11.21
C ASP A 352 3.45 20.98 -12.22
N ALA A 353 2.90 21.15 -13.42
CA ALA A 353 3.45 22.05 -14.43
C ALA A 353 3.35 23.51 -14.00
N TYR A 354 2.20 23.93 -13.51
CA TYR A 354 1.95 25.30 -13.04
C TYR A 354 2.93 25.72 -11.94
N VAL A 355 3.08 24.90 -10.89
CA VAL A 355 4.00 25.21 -9.76
C VAL A 355 5.44 25.21 -10.20
N LYS A 356 5.81 24.32 -11.12
CA LYS A 356 7.18 24.32 -11.71
C LYS A 356 7.49 25.61 -12.47
N GLU A 357 6.51 26.18 -13.16
CA GLU A 357 6.71 27.38 -14.00
C GLU A 357 6.57 28.67 -13.20
N HIS A 358 5.59 28.77 -12.29
CA HIS A 358 5.22 30.01 -11.59
C HIS A 358 5.64 30.03 -10.12
N GLY A 359 6.14 28.92 -9.58
CA GLY A 359 6.43 28.79 -8.16
C GLY A 359 5.18 28.46 -7.34
N GLY A 360 5.31 28.53 -6.02
CA GLY A 360 4.30 28.06 -5.07
C GLY A 360 4.59 26.61 -4.61
N SER A 361 3.62 26.04 -3.90
CA SER A 361 3.73 24.64 -3.43
C SER A 361 2.35 23.98 -3.42
N ILE A 362 2.33 22.65 -3.54
CA ILE A 362 1.10 21.86 -3.48
C ILE A 362 1.15 21.02 -2.21
N ASP A 363 0.07 21.09 -1.41
CA ASP A 363 -0.15 20.15 -0.30
C ASP A 363 -1.37 19.27 -0.54
N TYR A 364 -1.37 18.12 0.13
CA TYR A 364 -2.31 17.00 -0.05
C TYR A 364 -3.04 16.79 1.27
N ILE A 365 -4.31 17.16 1.33
CA ILE A 365 -5.02 17.35 2.59
C ILE A 365 -6.30 16.51 2.64
N HIS A 366 -6.50 15.85 3.77
CA HIS A 366 -7.73 15.19 4.13
C HIS A 366 -8.74 16.18 4.71
N GLY A 367 -10.01 15.94 4.45
CA GLY A 367 -11.10 16.69 5.05
C GLY A 367 -11.38 18.01 4.33
N ALA A 368 -12.58 18.12 3.77
CA ALA A 368 -12.99 19.26 2.98
C ALA A 368 -13.05 20.59 3.78
N ASP A 369 -13.30 20.54 5.09
CA ASP A 369 -13.39 21.72 5.94
C ASP A 369 -12.00 22.34 6.15
N VAL A 370 -10.99 21.53 6.48
CA VAL A 370 -9.59 22.00 6.60
C VAL A 370 -9.13 22.63 5.30
N VAL A 371 -9.47 22.01 4.18
CA VAL A 371 -9.13 22.49 2.83
C VAL A 371 -9.76 23.85 2.54
N ARG A 372 -11.02 24.05 2.91
CA ARG A 372 -11.72 25.33 2.74
C ARG A 372 -11.12 26.44 3.61
N ASP A 373 -10.75 26.12 4.85
CA ASP A 373 -10.11 27.06 5.77
C ASP A 373 -8.74 27.52 5.25
N LEU A 374 -7.95 26.61 4.67
CA LEU A 374 -6.68 26.94 4.05
C LEU A 374 -6.86 27.76 2.77
N ALA A 375 -7.85 27.45 1.97
CA ALA A 375 -8.19 28.16 0.74
C ALA A 375 -8.69 29.60 0.99
N ALA A 376 -9.32 29.82 2.13
CA ALA A 376 -9.80 31.18 2.51
C ALA A 376 -8.67 32.18 2.79
N ARG A 377 -7.42 31.72 2.92
CA ARG A 377 -6.26 32.57 3.11
C ARG A 377 -5.80 33.16 1.77
N PRO A 378 -5.41 34.47 1.72
CA PRO A 378 -4.89 35.08 0.50
C PRO A 378 -3.70 34.32 -0.08
N GLY A 379 -3.63 34.22 -1.40
CA GLY A 379 -2.54 33.50 -2.11
C GLY A 379 -2.70 31.99 -2.16
N ASN A 380 -3.86 31.47 -1.77
CA ASN A 380 -4.14 30.04 -1.80
C ASN A 380 -5.36 29.72 -2.67
N ILE A 381 -5.31 28.57 -3.35
CA ILE A 381 -6.46 27.96 -4.00
C ILE A 381 -6.51 26.48 -3.66
N ALA A 382 -7.70 25.98 -3.37
CA ALA A 382 -7.93 24.55 -3.15
C ALA A 382 -8.78 23.95 -4.23
N PHE A 383 -8.48 22.71 -4.58
CA PHE A 383 -9.30 21.84 -5.44
C PHE A 383 -9.86 20.70 -4.61
N LEU A 384 -11.20 20.64 -4.53
CA LEU A 384 -11.93 19.61 -3.82
C LEU A 384 -12.26 18.48 -4.80
N LEU A 385 -11.60 17.35 -4.60
CA LEU A 385 -11.80 16.17 -5.43
C LEU A 385 -12.99 15.35 -4.91
N PRO A 386 -13.79 14.74 -5.80
CA PRO A 386 -14.90 13.91 -5.39
C PRO A 386 -14.41 12.63 -4.71
N ALA A 387 -15.19 12.14 -3.75
CA ALA A 387 -15.03 10.76 -3.28
C ALA A 387 -15.41 9.83 -4.44
N ARG A 388 -14.48 9.00 -4.84
CA ARG A 388 -14.72 7.92 -5.80
C ARG A 388 -14.75 6.60 -5.08
N GLY A 389 -15.65 5.74 -5.48
CA GLY A 389 -15.73 4.40 -4.92
C GLY A 389 -14.48 3.58 -5.25
N GLN A 390 -14.20 2.63 -4.41
CA GLN A 390 -13.06 1.70 -4.54
C GLN A 390 -13.09 0.91 -5.86
N GLU A 391 -14.29 0.74 -6.45
CA GLU A 391 -14.49 0.07 -7.74
C GLU A 391 -13.80 0.77 -8.92
N GLN A 392 -13.40 2.05 -8.76
CA GLN A 392 -12.68 2.79 -9.81
C GLN A 392 -11.16 2.49 -9.81
N LEU A 393 -10.62 1.88 -8.77
CA LEU A 393 -9.18 1.65 -8.64
C LEU A 393 -8.62 0.77 -9.77
N PHE A 394 -9.16 -0.43 -9.93
CA PHE A 394 -8.69 -1.38 -10.96
C PHE A 394 -8.88 -0.85 -12.39
N PRO A 395 -10.08 -0.35 -12.76
CA PRO A 395 -10.25 0.27 -14.08
C PRO A 395 -9.24 1.38 -14.38
N THR A 396 -8.92 2.22 -13.37
CA THR A 396 -7.93 3.29 -13.53
C THR A 396 -6.53 2.74 -13.73
N VAL A 397 -6.07 1.81 -12.89
CA VAL A 397 -4.73 1.19 -13.03
C VAL A 397 -4.60 0.45 -14.36
N ILE A 398 -5.67 -0.19 -14.84
CA ILE A 398 -5.67 -0.94 -16.11
C ILE A 398 -5.56 0.01 -17.31
N ARG A 399 -6.25 1.14 -17.30
CA ARG A 399 -6.37 2.06 -18.45
C ARG A 399 -5.32 3.17 -18.43
N ASP A 400 -5.16 3.82 -17.29
CA ASP A 400 -4.28 4.98 -17.11
C ASP A 400 -2.88 4.57 -16.59
N GLY A 401 -2.73 3.37 -16.05
CA GLY A 401 -1.52 2.93 -15.36
C GLY A 401 -1.50 3.39 -13.90
N VAL A 402 -0.41 4.01 -13.47
CA VAL A 402 -0.30 4.50 -12.09
C VAL A 402 -1.14 5.76 -11.87
N LEU A 403 -1.76 5.84 -10.70
CA LEU A 403 -2.47 7.03 -10.25
C LEU A 403 -1.48 8.14 -9.85
N PRO A 404 -1.88 9.41 -9.93
CA PRO A 404 -1.14 10.48 -9.29
C PRO A 404 -0.93 10.20 -7.79
N ARG A 405 0.21 10.65 -7.27
CA ARG A 405 0.51 10.48 -5.83
C ARG A 405 -0.61 11.02 -4.95
N LYS A 406 -0.87 10.30 -3.87
CA LYS A 406 -1.89 10.67 -2.87
C LYS A 406 -3.27 10.95 -3.52
N THR A 407 -3.74 10.04 -4.33
CA THR A 407 -5.08 10.12 -4.94
C THR A 407 -6.15 9.86 -3.90
N PHE A 408 -5.95 8.89 -3.03
CA PHE A 408 -6.82 8.55 -1.92
C PHE A 408 -5.99 8.06 -0.73
N SER A 409 -6.60 8.03 0.44
CA SER A 409 -6.10 7.33 1.61
C SER A 409 -6.98 6.15 1.94
N MET A 410 -6.38 5.07 2.43
CA MET A 410 -7.08 3.91 2.95
C MET A 410 -6.90 3.85 4.45
N GLY A 411 -7.90 4.33 5.20
CA GLY A 411 -7.92 4.35 6.66
C GLY A 411 -6.90 5.30 7.29
N GLU A 412 -6.99 5.42 8.60
CA GLU A 412 -6.11 6.23 9.43
C GLU A 412 -4.74 5.53 9.66
N ALA A 413 -3.77 6.25 10.23
CA ALA A 413 -2.43 5.71 10.49
C ALA A 413 -2.45 4.47 11.41
N HIS A 414 -3.32 4.47 12.43
CA HIS A 414 -3.48 3.33 13.35
C HIS A 414 -4.20 2.13 12.70
N ASP A 415 -4.90 2.31 11.56
CA ASP A 415 -5.52 1.24 10.79
C ASP A 415 -4.54 0.56 9.82
N LYS A 416 -3.37 1.15 9.61
CA LYS A 416 -2.33 0.57 8.76
C LYS A 416 -1.83 -0.74 9.35
N ARG A 417 -1.14 -1.55 8.52
CA ARG A 417 -0.62 -2.81 8.99
C ARG A 417 0.39 -2.62 10.13
N LEU A 418 0.30 -3.49 11.15
CA LEU A 418 1.33 -3.64 12.16
C LEU A 418 2.24 -4.82 11.78
N TYR A 419 3.51 -4.72 12.11
CA TYR A 419 4.48 -5.80 11.90
C TYR A 419 4.23 -6.89 12.93
N LEU A 420 3.99 -8.11 12.49
CA LEU A 420 3.78 -9.28 13.35
C LEU A 420 4.56 -10.47 12.81
N GLU A 421 4.25 -10.90 11.61
CA GLU A 421 4.93 -11.97 10.92
C GLU A 421 6.26 -11.49 10.35
N ALA A 422 7.15 -12.44 10.08
CA ALA A 422 8.41 -12.18 9.38
C ALA A 422 8.70 -13.31 8.38
N ARG A 423 9.69 -13.10 7.54
CA ARG A 423 10.22 -14.12 6.63
C ARG A 423 11.73 -13.91 6.44
N THR A 424 12.47 -14.99 6.30
CA THR A 424 13.89 -14.91 5.89
C THR A 424 14.01 -14.55 4.42
N ILE A 425 14.93 -13.65 4.10
CA ILE A 425 15.18 -13.18 2.73
C ILE A 425 16.63 -13.43 2.26
N ARG A 426 17.39 -14.15 3.07
CA ARG A 426 18.75 -14.61 2.81
C ARG A 426 18.96 -16.03 3.27
#